data_e9babfc2d37f85df22db4637ec47d79d
#
_entry.id   e9babfc2d37f85df22db4637ec47d79d
#
_cell.length_a   1.000
_cell.length_b   1.000
_cell.length_c   1.000
_cell.angle_alpha   90.00
_cell.angle_beta   90.00
_cell.angle_gamma   90.00
#
_symmetry.space_group_name_H-M   'P 1'
#
loop_
_entity.id
_entity.type
_entity.pdbx_description
1 polymer ?
#
loop_
_entity_poly.entity_id
_entity_poly.type
_entity_poly.pdbx_seq_one_letter_code
_entity_poly.pdbx_strand_id
1 'polypeptide(L)'
;MQDIYVSDQYAELNPTWHEEDSPWKARQIEEIIRKNGLHFDSLCEVGCGTGEILLNLSRAFPKVQFAGYEVSPHAYQRAKTKEKANVSFHLANIVEEKDTQYDVVVIADVIEHVEDYISFIKGLRPCGRYKIFHIPLDLSVQSVLRAWPITKLRANVGHLHYFFKDTAIATLKDCGYSVIDYKYTASRLELPNQAFTSALMRLPRKLLFSINPDLAVRLLGGYSLLVLAE
;
A
#
# COMPACT_ATOMS: atom_id res chain seq x y z
N MET A 1 19.24 6.78 -0.93
CA MET A 1 18.40 5.71 -0.35
C MET A 1 17.38 5.10 -1.34
N GLN A 2 17.11 5.75 -2.49
CA GLN A 2 16.43 5.10 -3.64
C GLN A 2 17.15 3.82 -4.13
N ASP A 3 18.43 3.68 -3.79
CA ASP A 3 19.28 2.60 -4.28
C ASP A 3 18.92 1.20 -3.77
N ILE A 4 18.20 1.07 -2.65
CA ILE A 4 17.87 -0.28 -2.10
C ILE A 4 16.90 -1.05 -3.00
N TYR A 5 15.99 -0.37 -3.73
CA TYR A 5 15.03 -0.98 -4.65
C TYR A 5 15.59 -1.20 -6.04
N VAL A 6 16.62 -0.43 -6.40
CA VAL A 6 17.36 -0.56 -7.68
C VAL A 6 18.54 -1.53 -7.52
N SER A 7 19.08 -1.68 -6.30
CA SER A 7 20.12 -2.65 -5.95
C SER A 7 19.51 -4.00 -5.57
N ASP A 8 20.35 -5.05 -5.53
CA ASP A 8 19.94 -6.40 -5.11
C ASP A 8 19.55 -6.49 -3.62
N GLN A 9 19.90 -5.48 -2.81
CA GLN A 9 19.78 -5.52 -1.37
C GLN A 9 18.33 -5.75 -0.90
N TYR A 10 17.34 -5.08 -1.50
CA TYR A 10 15.93 -5.30 -1.13
C TYR A 10 15.46 -6.70 -1.51
N ALA A 11 15.86 -7.16 -2.70
CA ALA A 11 15.51 -8.50 -3.19
C ALA A 11 16.11 -9.61 -2.32
N GLU A 12 17.34 -9.43 -1.81
CA GLU A 12 17.97 -10.36 -0.88
C GLU A 12 17.26 -10.43 0.47
N LEU A 13 16.86 -9.28 1.02
CA LEU A 13 16.16 -9.20 2.31
C LEU A 13 14.67 -9.62 2.20
N ASN A 14 14.05 -9.44 1.05
CA ASN A 14 12.63 -9.69 0.80
C ASN A 14 12.43 -10.52 -0.48
N PRO A 15 12.87 -11.77 -0.52
CA PRO A 15 12.92 -12.59 -1.75
C PRO A 15 11.54 -12.86 -2.36
N THR A 16 10.48 -12.82 -1.59
CA THR A 16 9.09 -13.00 -2.06
C THR A 16 8.44 -11.68 -2.49
N TRP A 17 9.07 -10.53 -2.23
CA TRP A 17 8.45 -9.21 -2.48
C TRP A 17 7.06 -9.08 -1.85
N HIS A 18 6.82 -9.77 -0.74
CA HIS A 18 5.53 -9.81 -0.04
C HIS A 18 4.34 -10.26 -0.92
N GLU A 19 4.61 -11.10 -1.93
CA GLU A 19 3.57 -11.64 -2.81
C GLU A 19 2.45 -12.35 -2.04
N GLU A 20 2.78 -12.98 -0.91
CA GLU A 20 1.87 -13.69 -0.03
C GLU A 20 0.75 -12.83 0.56
N ASP A 21 0.99 -11.53 0.75
CA ASP A 21 0.01 -10.58 1.29
C ASP A 21 -0.88 -9.96 0.20
N SER A 22 -0.47 -10.06 -1.05
CA SER A 22 -1.13 -9.40 -2.19
C SER A 22 -2.59 -9.82 -2.41
N PRO A 23 -2.98 -11.11 -2.28
CA PRO A 23 -4.40 -11.48 -2.40
C PRO A 23 -5.28 -10.85 -1.31
N TRP A 24 -4.72 -10.66 -0.11
CA TRP A 24 -5.41 -9.99 0.97
C TRP A 24 -5.54 -8.49 0.70
N LYS A 25 -4.46 -7.80 0.30
CA LYS A 25 -4.49 -6.38 -0.08
C LYS A 25 -5.47 -6.12 -1.23
N ALA A 26 -5.46 -6.96 -2.26
CA ALA A 26 -6.39 -6.85 -3.38
C ALA A 26 -7.85 -6.93 -2.93
N ARG A 27 -8.20 -7.85 -2.01
CA ARG A 27 -9.56 -7.92 -1.43
C ARG A 27 -9.92 -6.63 -0.67
N GLN A 28 -9.00 -6.05 0.11
CA GLN A 28 -9.25 -4.80 0.81
C GLN A 28 -9.54 -3.65 -0.16
N ILE A 29 -8.79 -3.59 -1.28
CA ILE A 29 -8.99 -2.60 -2.36
C ILE A 29 -10.30 -2.86 -3.09
N GLU A 30 -10.63 -4.10 -3.44
CA GLU A 30 -11.89 -4.47 -4.06
C GLU A 30 -13.09 -4.05 -3.19
N GLU A 31 -13.01 -4.30 -1.88
CA GLU A 31 -14.08 -3.94 -0.94
C GLU A 31 -14.35 -2.43 -0.89
N ILE A 32 -13.32 -1.57 -0.84
CA ILE A 32 -13.53 -0.11 -0.81
C ILE A 32 -14.06 0.40 -2.15
N ILE A 33 -13.62 -0.18 -3.28
CA ILE A 33 -14.15 0.11 -4.61
C ILE A 33 -15.65 -0.21 -4.68
N ARG A 34 -16.05 -1.43 -4.30
CA ARG A 34 -17.45 -1.88 -4.35
C ARG A 34 -18.34 -1.14 -3.37
N LYS A 35 -17.86 -0.89 -2.14
CA LYS A 35 -18.57 -0.13 -1.11
C LYS A 35 -18.96 1.27 -1.60
N ASN A 36 -18.06 1.92 -2.34
CA ASN A 36 -18.26 3.29 -2.83
C ASN A 36 -18.86 3.33 -4.26
N GLY A 37 -19.21 2.19 -4.84
CA GLY A 37 -19.84 2.12 -6.17
C GLY A 37 -18.99 2.72 -7.29
N LEU A 38 -17.67 2.58 -7.24
CA LEU A 38 -16.81 3.14 -8.27
C LEU A 38 -17.00 2.42 -9.60
N HIS A 39 -17.27 3.21 -10.66
CA HIS A 39 -17.26 2.75 -12.04
C HIS A 39 -16.00 3.25 -12.72
N PHE A 40 -15.24 2.36 -13.32
CA PHE A 40 -13.95 2.66 -13.95
C PHE A 40 -13.64 1.63 -15.03
N ASP A 41 -12.93 2.06 -16.06
CA ASP A 41 -12.48 1.22 -17.18
C ASP A 41 -10.95 0.99 -17.12
N SER A 42 -10.24 1.80 -16.33
CA SER A 42 -8.80 1.73 -16.20
C SER A 42 -8.34 1.89 -14.75
N LEU A 43 -7.35 1.07 -14.36
CA LEU A 43 -6.72 1.14 -13.05
C LEU A 43 -5.21 0.95 -13.18
N CYS A 44 -4.42 1.83 -12.53
CA CYS A 44 -3.00 1.55 -12.39
C CYS A 44 -2.59 1.37 -10.94
N GLU A 45 -1.52 0.62 -10.73
CA GLU A 45 -0.83 0.49 -9.44
C GLU A 45 0.57 1.10 -9.56
N VAL A 46 0.90 1.97 -8.61
CA VAL A 46 2.20 2.63 -8.50
C VAL A 46 3.03 1.89 -7.46
N GLY A 47 4.25 1.49 -7.83
CA GLY A 47 5.06 0.59 -7.02
C GLY A 47 4.45 -0.81 -6.97
N CYS A 48 4.08 -1.35 -8.14
CA CYS A 48 3.33 -2.61 -8.23
C CYS A 48 4.13 -3.86 -7.83
N GLY A 49 5.42 -3.71 -7.55
CA GLY A 49 6.28 -4.83 -7.21
C GLY A 49 6.24 -5.92 -8.27
N THR A 50 5.91 -7.13 -7.85
CA THR A 50 5.79 -8.28 -8.76
C THR A 50 4.41 -8.43 -9.43
N GLY A 51 3.50 -7.44 -9.26
CA GLY A 51 2.22 -7.35 -9.96
C GLY A 51 1.06 -8.17 -9.38
N GLU A 52 1.23 -8.82 -8.24
CA GLU A 52 0.22 -9.74 -7.70
C GLU A 52 -1.09 -9.08 -7.28
N ILE A 53 -1.06 -7.83 -6.79
CA ILE A 53 -2.29 -7.08 -6.46
C ILE A 53 -3.11 -6.87 -7.74
N LEU A 54 -2.49 -6.38 -8.82
CA LEU A 54 -3.17 -6.18 -10.11
C LEU A 54 -3.73 -7.46 -10.69
N LEU A 55 -3.00 -8.57 -10.61
CA LEU A 55 -3.48 -9.86 -11.08
C LEU A 55 -4.73 -10.33 -10.33
N ASN A 56 -4.79 -10.11 -9.02
CA ASN A 56 -5.96 -10.44 -8.23
C ASN A 56 -7.14 -9.50 -8.56
N LEU A 57 -6.91 -8.19 -8.65
CA LEU A 57 -7.94 -7.22 -9.04
C LEU A 57 -8.47 -7.48 -10.45
N SER A 58 -7.63 -7.87 -11.41
CA SER A 58 -8.07 -8.16 -12.78
C SER A 58 -8.96 -9.39 -12.90
N ARG A 59 -8.91 -10.31 -11.94
CA ARG A 59 -9.89 -11.42 -11.83
C ARG A 59 -11.23 -10.92 -11.31
N ALA A 60 -11.21 -9.96 -10.36
CA ALA A 60 -12.42 -9.37 -9.79
C ALA A 60 -13.14 -8.40 -10.77
N PHE A 61 -12.37 -7.75 -11.66
CA PHE A 61 -12.83 -6.75 -12.63
C PHE A 61 -12.33 -7.08 -14.05
N PRO A 62 -12.83 -8.15 -14.69
CA PRO A 62 -12.24 -8.70 -15.92
C PRO A 62 -12.37 -7.80 -17.16
N LYS A 63 -13.21 -6.77 -17.11
CA LYS A 63 -13.42 -5.81 -18.22
C LYS A 63 -12.52 -4.57 -18.12
N VAL A 64 -11.85 -4.39 -16.98
CA VAL A 64 -10.99 -3.23 -16.70
C VAL A 64 -9.58 -3.46 -17.26
N GLN A 65 -8.96 -2.41 -17.78
CA GLN A 65 -7.56 -2.38 -18.17
C GLN A 65 -6.68 -2.04 -16.97
N PHE A 66 -5.63 -2.81 -16.77
CA PHE A 66 -4.71 -2.67 -15.65
C PHE A 66 -3.30 -2.36 -16.12
N ALA A 67 -2.64 -1.42 -15.45
CA ALA A 67 -1.24 -1.10 -15.67
C ALA A 67 -0.47 -1.04 -14.34
N GLY A 68 0.69 -1.69 -14.27
CA GLY A 68 1.58 -1.61 -13.12
C GLY A 68 2.81 -0.78 -13.45
N TYR A 69 3.18 0.15 -12.59
CA TYR A 69 4.39 0.95 -12.68
C TYR A 69 5.34 0.56 -11.55
N GLU A 70 6.57 0.21 -11.93
CA GLU A 70 7.59 -0.25 -10.99
C GLU A 70 8.94 0.36 -11.36
N VAL A 71 9.71 0.81 -10.36
CA VAL A 71 11.04 1.41 -10.56
C VAL A 71 12.16 0.39 -10.35
N SER A 72 11.89 -0.71 -9.65
CA SER A 72 12.85 -1.80 -9.45
C SER A 72 12.91 -2.71 -10.68
N PRO A 73 14.07 -2.86 -11.35
CA PRO A 73 14.22 -3.79 -12.46
C PRO A 73 13.94 -5.25 -12.07
N HIS A 74 14.30 -5.66 -10.85
CA HIS A 74 14.10 -7.03 -10.36
C HIS A 74 12.62 -7.37 -10.19
N ALA A 75 11.85 -6.49 -9.54
CA ALA A 75 10.42 -6.67 -9.38
C ALA A 75 9.69 -6.62 -10.73
N TYR A 76 10.04 -5.63 -11.56
CA TYR A 76 9.49 -5.50 -12.91
C TYR A 76 9.70 -6.76 -13.76
N GLN A 77 10.90 -7.34 -13.78
CA GLN A 77 11.16 -8.57 -14.55
C GLN A 77 10.21 -9.72 -14.13
N ARG A 78 9.94 -9.85 -12.84
CA ARG A 78 8.96 -10.83 -12.35
C ARG A 78 7.54 -10.48 -12.76
N ALA A 79 7.14 -9.22 -12.62
CA ALA A 79 5.81 -8.74 -13.04
C ALA A 79 5.60 -8.95 -14.54
N LYS A 80 6.59 -8.62 -15.36
CA LYS A 80 6.54 -8.74 -16.82
C LYS A 80 6.18 -10.14 -17.31
N THR A 81 6.64 -11.18 -16.63
CA THR A 81 6.28 -12.57 -16.96
C THR A 81 4.80 -12.91 -16.73
N LYS A 82 4.07 -12.05 -16.03
CA LYS A 82 2.67 -12.24 -15.63
C LYS A 82 1.69 -11.41 -16.46
N GLU A 83 2.17 -10.70 -17.49
CA GLU A 83 1.31 -9.92 -18.39
C GLU A 83 0.22 -10.77 -19.06
N LYS A 84 -0.90 -10.16 -19.33
CA LYS A 84 -2.00 -10.74 -20.07
C LYS A 84 -2.81 -9.66 -20.80
N ALA A 85 -3.84 -10.03 -21.55
CA ALA A 85 -4.57 -9.14 -22.44
C ALA A 85 -5.05 -7.82 -21.80
N ASN A 86 -5.38 -7.84 -20.51
CA ASN A 86 -5.86 -6.66 -19.79
C ASN A 86 -4.93 -6.23 -18.62
N VAL A 87 -3.70 -6.73 -18.55
CA VAL A 87 -2.72 -6.36 -17.52
C VAL A 87 -1.36 -6.15 -18.18
N SER A 88 -0.79 -4.97 -18.05
CA SER A 88 0.55 -4.60 -18.52
C SER A 88 1.42 -4.07 -17.39
N PHE A 89 2.74 -4.14 -17.56
CA PHE A 89 3.70 -3.63 -16.59
C PHE A 89 4.74 -2.75 -17.26
N HIS A 90 5.15 -1.67 -16.57
CA HIS A 90 6.07 -0.65 -17.05
C HIS A 90 7.20 -0.44 -16.03
N LEU A 91 8.45 -0.49 -16.51
CA LEU A 91 9.61 -0.09 -15.72
C LEU A 91 9.76 1.43 -15.83
N ALA A 92 9.00 2.15 -15.02
CA ALA A 92 8.93 3.59 -15.08
C ALA A 92 8.39 4.19 -13.77
N ASN A 93 8.68 5.47 -13.56
CA ASN A 93 8.04 6.28 -12.54
C ASN A 93 6.85 7.02 -13.17
N ILE A 94 5.63 6.67 -12.81
CA ILE A 94 4.41 7.25 -13.39
C ILE A 94 4.35 8.79 -13.27
N VAL A 95 4.97 9.37 -12.23
CA VAL A 95 4.97 10.82 -12.02
C VAL A 95 5.77 11.54 -13.11
N GLU A 96 6.69 10.85 -13.77
CA GLU A 96 7.51 11.36 -14.87
C GLU A 96 6.88 11.12 -16.25
N GLU A 97 5.86 10.25 -16.32
CA GLU A 97 5.13 9.95 -17.55
C GLU A 97 4.13 11.07 -17.87
N LYS A 98 4.26 11.66 -19.05
CA LYS A 98 3.35 12.71 -19.52
C LYS A 98 2.09 12.08 -20.12
N ASP A 99 0.96 12.76 -19.92
CA ASP A 99 -0.33 12.42 -20.53
C ASP A 99 -0.89 11.03 -20.17
N THR A 100 -0.40 10.45 -19.06
CA THR A 100 -0.88 9.15 -18.57
C THR A 100 -1.96 9.36 -17.52
N GLN A 101 -3.19 8.94 -17.82
CA GLN A 101 -4.33 9.07 -16.92
C GLN A 101 -5.11 7.75 -16.81
N TYR A 102 -5.53 7.44 -15.59
CA TYR A 102 -6.37 6.31 -15.26
C TYR A 102 -7.59 6.76 -14.47
N ASP A 103 -8.65 5.96 -14.44
CA ASP A 103 -9.79 6.27 -13.60
C ASP A 103 -9.45 6.09 -12.12
N VAL A 104 -8.69 5.03 -11.81
CA VAL A 104 -8.26 4.69 -10.45
C VAL A 104 -6.73 4.49 -10.40
N VAL A 105 -6.10 5.09 -9.42
CA VAL A 105 -4.66 4.90 -9.12
C VAL A 105 -4.54 4.27 -7.73
N VAL A 106 -3.89 3.12 -7.64
CA VAL A 106 -3.61 2.42 -6.39
C VAL A 106 -2.17 2.68 -5.97
N ILE A 107 -1.96 3.04 -4.72
CA ILE A 107 -0.66 3.26 -4.10
C ILE A 107 -0.63 2.43 -2.81
N ALA A 108 -0.06 1.23 -2.88
CA ALA A 108 -0.09 0.28 -1.77
C ALA A 108 1.29 0.11 -1.16
N ASP A 109 1.47 0.64 0.06
CA ASP A 109 2.71 0.56 0.84
C ASP A 109 3.92 1.13 0.05
N VAL A 110 3.80 2.37 -0.42
CA VAL A 110 4.83 3.07 -1.23
C VAL A 110 5.30 4.35 -0.57
N ILE A 111 4.39 5.19 -0.07
CA ILE A 111 4.74 6.55 0.36
C ILE A 111 5.71 6.58 1.53
N GLU A 112 5.72 5.56 2.38
CA GLU A 112 6.65 5.41 3.50
C GLU A 112 8.10 5.20 3.06
N HIS A 113 8.32 4.84 1.79
CA HIS A 113 9.63 4.57 1.21
C HIS A 113 10.19 5.73 0.39
N VAL A 114 9.36 6.70 0.01
CA VAL A 114 9.76 7.81 -0.88
C VAL A 114 10.34 8.96 -0.06
N GLU A 115 11.57 9.41 -0.35
CA GLU A 115 12.22 10.49 0.42
C GLU A 115 11.38 11.77 0.43
N ASP A 116 11.03 12.29 -0.74
CA ASP A 116 10.11 13.44 -0.89
C ASP A 116 8.70 12.94 -1.19
N TYR A 117 8.10 12.27 -0.22
CA TYR A 117 6.77 11.70 -0.37
C TYR A 117 5.67 12.76 -0.57
N ILE A 118 5.86 14.00 -0.09
CA ILE A 118 4.92 15.10 -0.29
C ILE A 118 4.85 15.48 -1.78
N SER A 119 6.00 15.73 -2.42
CA SER A 119 6.06 16.03 -3.85
C SER A 119 5.58 14.84 -4.69
N PHE A 120 5.92 13.62 -4.30
CA PHE A 120 5.43 12.41 -4.94
C PHE A 120 3.91 12.31 -4.90
N ILE A 121 3.28 12.44 -3.71
CA ILE A 121 1.82 12.41 -3.56
C ILE A 121 1.15 13.52 -4.39
N LYS A 122 1.70 14.74 -4.40
CA LYS A 122 1.20 15.83 -5.25
C LYS A 122 1.32 15.50 -6.74
N GLY A 123 2.44 14.89 -7.16
CA GLY A 123 2.69 14.47 -8.54
C GLY A 123 1.72 13.41 -9.05
N LEU A 124 1.15 12.60 -8.15
CA LEU A 124 0.14 11.60 -8.53
C LEU A 124 -1.26 12.19 -8.81
N ARG A 125 -1.51 13.45 -8.48
CA ARG A 125 -2.85 14.05 -8.69
C ARG A 125 -3.32 13.97 -10.15
N PRO A 126 -2.53 14.35 -11.16
CA PRO A 126 -2.95 14.31 -12.55
C PRO A 126 -3.07 12.87 -13.09
N CYS A 127 -2.47 11.87 -12.46
CA CYS A 127 -2.42 10.50 -12.98
C CYS A 127 -3.78 9.78 -12.97
N GLY A 128 -4.81 10.33 -12.33
CA GLY A 128 -6.13 9.72 -12.34
C GLY A 128 -7.14 10.49 -11.52
N ARG A 129 -8.42 10.09 -11.62
CA ARG A 129 -9.50 10.71 -10.86
C ARG A 129 -9.51 10.25 -9.40
N TYR A 130 -9.59 8.94 -9.16
CA TYR A 130 -9.62 8.36 -7.83
C TYR A 130 -8.24 7.82 -7.46
N LYS A 131 -7.86 7.97 -6.18
CA LYS A 131 -6.68 7.35 -5.60
C LYS A 131 -7.08 6.46 -4.44
N ILE A 132 -6.44 5.28 -4.39
CA ILE A 132 -6.58 4.36 -3.26
C ILE A 132 -5.19 4.20 -2.65
N PHE A 133 -5.01 4.79 -1.49
CA PHE A 133 -3.78 4.67 -0.71
C PHE A 133 -3.93 3.58 0.34
N HIS A 134 -2.98 2.65 0.41
CA HIS A 134 -2.81 1.76 1.56
C HIS A 134 -1.54 2.17 2.28
N ILE A 135 -1.68 2.62 3.54
CA ILE A 135 -0.62 3.27 4.30
C ILE A 135 -0.40 2.50 5.60
N PRO A 136 0.81 1.96 5.87
CA PRO A 136 1.08 1.31 7.14
C PRO A 136 1.06 2.32 8.29
N LEU A 137 0.37 1.95 9.39
CA LEU A 137 0.28 2.76 10.59
C LEU A 137 1.31 2.26 11.61
N ASP A 138 2.57 2.59 11.38
CA ASP A 138 3.70 2.11 12.17
C ASP A 138 3.82 2.80 13.53
N LEU A 139 3.24 4.01 13.66
CA LEU A 139 3.23 4.75 14.90
C LEU A 139 2.07 4.30 15.79
N SER A 140 2.42 3.64 16.88
CA SER A 140 1.53 3.33 18.00
C SER A 140 2.27 3.52 19.31
N VAL A 141 1.53 3.63 20.42
CA VAL A 141 2.16 3.77 21.73
C VAL A 141 3.15 2.65 21.98
N GLN A 142 2.78 1.39 21.70
CA GLN A 142 3.68 0.26 21.90
C GLN A 142 4.91 0.29 20.96
N SER A 143 4.78 0.74 19.71
CA SER A 143 5.91 0.79 18.79
C SER A 143 6.92 1.88 19.18
N VAL A 144 6.42 3.04 19.61
CA VAL A 144 7.26 4.15 20.09
C VAL A 144 7.96 3.80 21.39
N LEU A 145 7.27 3.25 22.39
CA LEU A 145 7.86 2.85 23.67
C LEU A 145 8.92 1.76 23.53
N ARG A 146 8.77 0.87 22.55
CA ARG A 146 9.71 -0.23 22.31
C ARG A 146 10.85 0.16 21.38
N ALA A 147 10.68 1.21 20.58
CA ALA A 147 11.60 1.71 19.54
C ALA A 147 12.00 0.67 18.47
N TRP A 148 12.42 -0.54 18.87
CA TRP A 148 12.95 -1.56 17.96
C TRP A 148 12.01 -1.95 16.79
N PRO A 149 10.66 -1.95 16.90
CA PRO A 149 9.82 -2.26 15.75
C PRO A 149 10.00 -1.25 14.61
N ILE A 150 10.10 0.03 14.95
CA ILE A 150 10.29 1.14 13.98
C ILE A 150 11.67 1.04 13.34
N THR A 151 12.73 0.88 14.17
CA THR A 151 14.10 0.77 13.65
C THR A 151 14.30 -0.49 12.80
N LYS A 152 13.61 -1.59 13.13
CA LYS A 152 13.62 -2.81 12.33
C LYS A 152 12.95 -2.62 10.96
N LEU A 153 11.80 -1.93 10.90
CA LEU A 153 11.15 -1.61 9.62
C LEU A 153 12.07 -0.77 8.74
N ARG A 154 12.73 0.23 9.32
CA ARG A 154 13.71 1.03 8.58
C ARG A 154 14.84 0.18 8.01
N ALA A 155 15.39 -0.74 8.78
CA ALA A 155 16.52 -1.56 8.37
C ALA A 155 16.16 -2.64 7.35
N ASN A 156 15.00 -3.28 7.50
CA ASN A 156 14.65 -4.48 6.71
C ASN A 156 13.84 -4.17 5.44
N VAL A 157 12.94 -3.18 5.52
CA VAL A 157 12.04 -2.85 4.40
C VAL A 157 12.17 -1.40 3.92
N GLY A 158 13.01 -0.58 4.57
CA GLY A 158 13.32 0.77 4.12
C GLY A 158 12.23 1.82 4.40
N HIS A 159 11.43 1.66 5.46
CA HIS A 159 10.50 2.71 5.85
C HIS A 159 11.26 3.96 6.32
N LEU A 160 11.07 5.06 5.61
CA LEU A 160 11.65 6.37 5.93
C LEU A 160 10.68 7.23 6.73
N HIS A 161 9.38 7.06 6.47
CA HIS A 161 8.29 7.81 7.08
C HIS A 161 7.35 6.90 7.84
N TYR A 162 6.82 7.39 8.94
CA TYR A 162 5.97 6.63 9.85
C TYR A 162 4.69 7.40 10.11
N PHE A 163 3.56 6.73 10.00
CA PHE A 163 2.24 7.35 10.09
C PHE A 163 1.42 6.77 11.24
N PHE A 164 0.50 7.58 11.75
CA PHE A 164 -0.74 7.17 12.37
C PHE A 164 -1.90 7.79 11.58
N LYS A 165 -3.14 7.36 11.82
CA LYS A 165 -4.29 7.74 10.99
C LYS A 165 -4.36 9.23 10.70
N ASP A 166 -4.27 10.07 11.75
CA ASP A 166 -4.54 11.50 11.60
C ASP A 166 -3.46 12.20 10.78
N THR A 167 -2.17 11.81 10.93
CA THR A 167 -1.10 12.35 10.08
C THR A 167 -1.20 11.86 8.64
N ALA A 168 -1.59 10.61 8.41
CA ALA A 168 -1.80 10.08 7.06
C ALA A 168 -2.92 10.86 6.34
N ILE A 169 -4.08 11.04 7.00
CA ILE A 169 -5.20 11.81 6.45
C ILE A 169 -4.83 13.28 6.24
N ALA A 170 -4.14 13.91 7.21
CA ALA A 170 -3.69 15.31 7.07
C ALA A 170 -2.76 15.47 5.88
N THR A 171 -1.78 14.58 5.73
CA THR A 171 -0.86 14.59 4.58
C THR A 171 -1.60 14.55 3.24
N LEU A 172 -2.58 13.65 3.08
CA LEU A 172 -3.34 13.59 1.84
C LEU A 172 -4.11 14.89 1.58
N LYS A 173 -4.75 15.47 2.62
CA LYS A 173 -5.45 16.74 2.50
C LYS A 173 -4.51 17.89 2.16
N ASP A 174 -3.33 17.98 2.79
CA ASP A 174 -2.31 19.00 2.53
C ASP A 174 -1.72 18.88 1.11
N CYS A 175 -1.74 17.65 0.55
CA CYS A 175 -1.40 17.40 -0.84
C CYS A 175 -2.55 17.70 -1.83
N GLY A 176 -3.71 18.16 -1.34
CA GLY A 176 -4.84 18.60 -2.15
C GLY A 176 -5.83 17.50 -2.52
N TYR A 177 -5.88 16.42 -1.75
CA TYR A 177 -6.87 15.35 -1.93
C TYR A 177 -8.10 15.55 -1.05
N SER A 178 -9.28 15.24 -1.59
CA SER A 178 -10.53 15.10 -0.85
C SER A 178 -10.73 13.65 -0.46
N VAL A 179 -10.66 13.34 0.83
CA VAL A 179 -10.89 11.97 1.33
C VAL A 179 -12.39 11.64 1.25
N ILE A 180 -12.72 10.60 0.48
CA ILE A 180 -14.10 10.13 0.28
C ILE A 180 -14.46 9.11 1.36
N ASP A 181 -13.60 8.10 1.54
CA ASP A 181 -13.82 7.01 2.50
C ASP A 181 -12.48 6.49 3.02
N TYR A 182 -12.49 5.86 4.17
CA TYR A 182 -11.35 5.13 4.67
C TYR A 182 -11.76 3.97 5.57
N LYS A 183 -10.89 2.97 5.69
CA LYS A 183 -11.02 1.90 6.67
C LYS A 183 -9.66 1.47 7.19
N TYR A 184 -9.64 0.90 8.39
CA TYR A 184 -8.48 0.17 8.86
C TYR A 184 -8.42 -1.21 8.23
N THR A 185 -7.20 -1.65 7.90
CA THR A 185 -6.90 -3.01 7.48
C THR A 185 -6.03 -3.69 8.53
N ALA A 186 -6.38 -4.90 8.91
CA ALA A 186 -5.85 -5.56 10.11
C ALA A 186 -4.87 -6.69 9.74
N SER A 187 -3.76 -6.39 9.05
CA SER A 187 -2.79 -7.39 8.58
C SER A 187 -2.34 -8.34 9.69
N ARG A 188 -2.06 -7.81 10.89
CA ARG A 188 -1.62 -8.63 12.04
C ARG A 188 -2.72 -9.51 12.65
N LEU A 189 -3.97 -9.36 12.26
CA LEU A 189 -5.08 -10.22 12.68
C LEU A 189 -5.49 -11.21 11.61
N GLU A 190 -5.39 -10.83 10.34
CA GLU A 190 -6.00 -11.54 9.22
C GLU A 190 -5.00 -12.40 8.44
N LEU A 191 -3.73 -11.95 8.36
CA LEU A 191 -2.71 -12.72 7.64
C LEU A 191 -2.15 -13.88 8.48
N PRO A 192 -1.85 -15.01 7.84
CA PRO A 192 -1.15 -16.14 8.46
C PRO A 192 0.33 -15.81 8.76
N ASN A 193 1.05 -16.72 9.39
CA ASN A 193 2.51 -16.64 9.58
C ASN A 193 3.01 -15.45 10.42
N GLN A 194 2.26 -15.11 11.47
CA GLN A 194 2.69 -14.09 12.42
C GLN A 194 3.73 -14.63 13.41
N ALA A 195 4.70 -13.78 13.78
CA ALA A 195 5.62 -14.10 14.87
C ALA A 195 4.84 -14.40 16.17
N PHE A 196 5.38 -15.29 17.03
CA PHE A 196 4.72 -15.72 18.27
C PHE A 196 4.21 -14.57 19.14
N THR A 197 5.01 -13.50 19.29
CA THR A 197 4.60 -12.29 20.03
C THR A 197 3.41 -11.58 19.39
N SER A 198 3.31 -11.61 18.07
CA SER A 198 2.17 -11.04 17.33
C SER A 198 0.92 -11.90 17.51
N ALA A 199 1.08 -13.24 17.55
CA ALA A 199 0.00 -14.18 17.82
C ALA A 199 -0.58 -13.98 19.22
N LEU A 200 0.25 -13.78 20.24
CA LEU A 200 -0.18 -13.50 21.62
C LEU A 200 -1.01 -12.20 21.71
N MET A 201 -0.63 -11.19 20.93
CA MET A 201 -1.33 -9.90 20.88
C MET A 201 -2.60 -9.92 20.02
N ARG A 202 -2.92 -11.03 19.36
CA ARG A 202 -4.07 -11.12 18.44
C ARG A 202 -5.40 -10.94 19.17
N LEU A 203 -5.57 -11.62 20.32
CA LEU A 203 -6.81 -11.51 21.10
C LEU A 203 -7.01 -10.11 21.69
N PRO A 204 -6.03 -9.50 22.40
CA PRO A 204 -6.14 -8.11 22.86
C PRO A 204 -6.46 -7.11 21.75
N ARG A 205 -5.79 -7.24 20.57
CA ARG A 205 -6.07 -6.40 19.41
C ARG A 205 -7.50 -6.55 18.93
N LYS A 206 -7.98 -7.79 18.77
CA LYS A 206 -9.34 -8.06 18.29
C LYS A 206 -10.39 -7.51 19.24
N LEU A 207 -10.23 -7.72 20.54
CA LEU A 207 -11.15 -7.22 21.56
C LEU A 207 -11.19 -5.69 21.60
N LEU A 208 -10.02 -5.05 21.67
CA LEU A 208 -9.98 -3.60 21.74
C LEU A 208 -10.49 -2.96 20.43
N PHE A 209 -10.17 -3.56 19.27
CA PHE A 209 -10.64 -3.09 17.98
C PHE A 209 -12.16 -3.16 17.85
N SER A 210 -12.80 -4.22 18.38
CA SER A 210 -14.26 -4.33 18.36
C SER A 210 -14.97 -3.31 19.26
N ILE A 211 -14.30 -2.80 20.28
CA ILE A 211 -14.83 -1.78 21.21
C ILE A 211 -14.54 -0.37 20.67
N ASN A 212 -13.29 -0.10 20.31
CA ASN A 212 -12.84 1.19 19.80
C ASN A 212 -11.65 1.00 18.83
N PRO A 213 -11.92 0.99 17.51
CA PRO A 213 -10.89 0.82 16.49
C PRO A 213 -9.75 1.84 16.59
N ASP A 214 -10.09 3.13 16.76
CA ASP A 214 -9.09 4.20 16.87
C ASP A 214 -8.13 3.98 18.05
N LEU A 215 -8.67 3.62 19.19
CA LEU A 215 -7.86 3.36 20.38
C LEU A 215 -6.98 2.11 20.21
N ALA A 216 -7.53 1.05 19.60
CA ALA A 216 -6.78 -0.17 19.32
C ALA A 216 -5.58 0.09 18.41
N VAL A 217 -5.80 0.83 17.33
CA VAL A 217 -4.76 1.20 16.36
C VAL A 217 -3.69 2.05 17.03
N ARG A 218 -4.08 3.10 17.76
CA ARG A 218 -3.15 4.01 18.46
C ARG A 218 -2.32 3.33 19.53
N LEU A 219 -2.93 2.42 20.32
CA LEU A 219 -2.23 1.77 21.41
C LEU A 219 -1.42 0.55 20.96
N LEU A 220 -2.07 -0.37 20.23
CA LEU A 220 -1.55 -1.71 19.99
C LEU A 220 -0.87 -1.88 18.62
N GLY A 221 -1.10 -0.95 17.65
CA GLY A 221 -0.51 -1.03 16.32
C GLY A 221 -0.80 -2.34 15.57
N GLY A 222 -0.17 -2.50 14.42
CA GLY A 222 -0.34 -3.68 13.56
C GLY A 222 -1.53 -3.57 12.61
N TYR A 223 -1.84 -2.35 12.22
CA TYR A 223 -2.88 -1.99 11.26
C TYR A 223 -2.31 -1.09 10.18
N SER A 224 -2.97 -1.04 9.04
CA SER A 224 -2.76 -0.04 8.01
C SER A 224 -4.05 0.75 7.78
N LEU A 225 -3.98 1.83 7.04
CA LEU A 225 -5.10 2.66 6.64
C LEU A 225 -5.29 2.54 5.13
N LEU A 226 -6.46 2.09 4.69
CA LEU A 226 -6.87 2.15 3.30
C LEU A 226 -7.74 3.38 3.11
N VAL A 227 -7.35 4.28 2.20
CA VAL A 227 -8.01 5.57 1.96
C VAL A 227 -8.41 5.66 0.50
N LEU A 228 -9.67 5.97 0.25
CA LEU A 228 -10.17 6.39 -1.06
C LEU A 228 -10.25 7.92 -1.08
N ALA A 229 -9.65 8.54 -2.09
CA ALA A 229 -9.60 9.99 -2.27
C ALA A 229 -9.73 10.40 -3.74
N GLU A 230 -10.09 11.66 -3.98
CA GLU A 230 -10.09 12.34 -5.28
C GLU A 230 -9.39 13.68 -5.23
#